data_9713041efe5d260180988aec90f37265
#
_entry.id   9713041efe5d260180988aec90f37265
#
_cell.length_a   1.000
_cell.length_b   1.000
_cell.length_c   1.000
_cell.angle_alpha   90.00
_cell.angle_beta   90.00
_cell.angle_gamma   90.00
#
_symmetry.space_group_name_H-M   'P 1'
#
loop_
_entity.id
_entity.type
_entity.pdbx_description
1 polymer ?
#
loop_
_entity_poly.entity_id
_entity_poly.type
_entity_poly.pdbx_seq_one_letter_code
_entity_poly.pdbx_strand_id
1 'polypeptide(L)'
;EVYYHTVRNEWFVMKLAKLCGLDVPSVDIRYLPEPVYLIERFDRVGLYPNQHRCHVLDGCQLLNLAPNMKYLNSTAENLNQLAQLSRMKAKTTLDIFRWALFNALVGNGDAHLKNLSFFIKDSDVVMTPHYDLLSTAIYELPHKHMDHELSQPMGKAQFLGELSEANIMEFAEELHVPASLAAVQVRKMTKAIEQNASRLINIVKNEEQHSGKAGEERMVNEIFHNCIKETIANLKL
;
A
#
# COMPACT_ATOMS: atom_id res chain seq x y z
N GLU A 1 4.07 21.24 11.33
CA GLU A 1 4.30 20.46 10.10
C GLU A 1 3.01 19.76 9.69
N VAL A 2 2.67 19.83 8.40
CA VAL A 2 1.45 19.19 7.87
C VAL A 2 1.64 17.66 7.84
N TYR A 3 2.85 17.20 7.51
CA TYR A 3 3.22 15.79 7.45
C TYR A 3 4.23 15.46 8.56
N TYR A 4 3.72 15.10 9.73
CA TYR A 4 4.54 14.73 10.89
C TYR A 4 4.83 13.22 10.90
N HIS A 5 6.00 12.84 11.43
CA HIS A 5 6.43 11.43 11.61
C HIS A 5 6.31 10.54 10.35
N THR A 6 6.55 11.08 9.14
CA THR A 6 6.41 10.34 7.87
C THR A 6 7.28 9.07 7.83
N VAL A 7 8.48 9.12 8.39
CA VAL A 7 9.38 7.96 8.50
C VAL A 7 8.73 6.81 9.28
N ARG A 8 8.08 7.11 10.41
CA ARG A 8 7.38 6.12 11.21
C ARG A 8 6.11 5.61 10.51
N ASN A 9 5.37 6.48 9.83
CA ASN A 9 4.18 6.13 9.08
C ASN A 9 4.53 5.08 8.01
N GLU A 10 5.47 5.38 7.12
CA GLU A 10 5.87 4.48 6.05
C GLU A 10 6.44 3.17 6.60
N TRP A 11 7.31 3.22 7.62
CA TRP A 11 7.82 2.02 8.27
C TRP A 11 6.70 1.13 8.83
N PHE A 12 5.71 1.72 9.51
CA PHE A 12 4.61 0.98 10.11
C PHE A 12 3.77 0.28 9.05
N VAL A 13 3.38 1.01 8.00
CA VAL A 13 2.52 0.46 6.94
C VAL A 13 3.27 -0.56 6.09
N MET A 14 4.55 -0.33 5.77
CA MET A 14 5.39 -1.31 5.03
C MET A 14 5.61 -2.59 5.85
N LYS A 15 5.88 -2.50 7.16
CA LYS A 15 5.95 -3.68 8.06
C LYS A 15 4.62 -4.41 8.13
N LEU A 16 3.51 -3.67 8.22
CA LEU A 16 2.16 -4.24 8.21
C LEU A 16 1.87 -4.98 6.90
N ALA A 17 2.19 -4.38 5.75
CA ALA A 17 2.06 -5.00 4.44
C ALA A 17 2.80 -6.34 4.35
N LYS A 18 4.06 -6.39 4.84
CA LYS A 18 4.86 -7.61 4.91
C LYS A 18 4.16 -8.70 5.72
N LEU A 19 3.66 -8.34 6.91
CA LEU A 19 2.96 -9.27 7.81
C LEU A 19 1.60 -9.72 7.26
N CYS A 20 0.97 -8.92 6.41
CA CYS A 20 -0.25 -9.27 5.67
C CYS A 20 0.03 -10.07 4.38
N GLY A 21 1.30 -10.39 4.11
CA GLY A 21 1.72 -11.23 3.00
C GLY A 21 1.77 -10.53 1.64
N LEU A 22 1.91 -9.19 1.61
CA LEU A 22 2.32 -8.49 0.40
C LEU A 22 3.82 -8.68 0.21
N ASP A 23 4.24 -8.75 -1.04
CA ASP A 23 5.65 -8.75 -1.37
C ASP A 23 6.17 -7.31 -1.32
N VAL A 24 6.95 -7.01 -0.27
CA VAL A 24 7.55 -5.70 -0.03
C VAL A 24 9.01 -5.86 0.40
N PRO A 25 9.90 -4.92 0.05
CA PRO A 25 11.29 -4.95 0.49
C PRO A 25 11.41 -4.81 2.01
N SER A 26 12.60 -5.14 2.53
CA SER A 26 12.90 -4.93 3.93
C SER A 26 13.03 -3.44 4.23
N VAL A 27 12.46 -3.01 5.37
CA VAL A 27 12.53 -1.63 5.84
C VAL A 27 12.99 -1.59 7.30
N ASP A 28 13.69 -0.49 7.67
CA ASP A 28 14.15 -0.24 9.02
C ASP A 28 14.14 1.27 9.32
N ILE A 29 14.28 1.64 10.59
CA ILE A 29 14.48 3.03 11.04
C ILE A 29 15.78 3.11 11.81
N ARG A 30 16.54 4.20 11.60
CA ARG A 30 17.69 4.58 12.41
C ARG A 30 17.51 6.01 12.92
N TYR A 31 17.91 6.27 14.14
CA TYR A 31 17.90 7.60 14.76
C TYR A 31 19.33 8.14 14.87
N LEU A 32 19.67 9.21 14.08
CA LEU A 32 21.04 9.73 13.95
C LEU A 32 21.11 11.28 13.83
N PRO A 33 20.71 12.09 14.81
CA PRO A 33 19.69 11.89 15.87
C PRO A 33 18.25 11.82 15.33
N GLU A 34 18.01 12.38 14.15
CA GLU A 34 16.71 12.38 13.49
C GLU A 34 16.40 11.00 12.91
N PRO A 35 15.11 10.64 12.79
CA PRO A 35 14.71 9.38 12.19
C PRO A 35 15.07 9.33 10.68
N VAL A 36 15.74 8.26 10.29
CA VAL A 36 16.11 7.96 8.89
C VAL A 36 15.44 6.67 8.49
N TYR A 37 14.65 6.72 7.42
CA TYR A 37 14.04 5.55 6.83
C TYR A 37 15.02 4.81 5.93
N LEU A 38 15.14 3.52 6.15
CA LEU A 38 16.00 2.63 5.36
C LEU A 38 15.13 1.61 4.63
N ILE A 39 15.31 1.50 3.32
CA ILE A 39 14.63 0.53 2.47
C ILE A 39 15.61 -0.22 1.59
N GLU A 40 15.48 -1.55 1.52
CA GLU A 40 16.27 -2.36 0.63
C GLU A 40 15.85 -2.13 -0.83
N ARG A 41 16.81 -1.84 -1.68
CA ARG A 41 16.56 -1.58 -3.10
C ARG A 41 16.42 -2.89 -3.88
N PHE A 42 15.21 -3.20 -4.32
CA PHE A 42 14.91 -4.37 -5.15
C PHE A 42 15.49 -4.27 -6.58
N ASP A 43 15.78 -3.07 -7.05
CA ASP A 43 16.33 -2.81 -8.39
C ASP A 43 17.86 -2.86 -8.44
N ARG A 44 18.50 -3.41 -7.41
CA ARG A 44 19.95 -3.62 -7.30
C ARG A 44 20.24 -5.06 -6.94
N VAL A 45 21.12 -5.70 -7.72
CA VAL A 45 21.57 -7.08 -7.49
C VAL A 45 23.08 -7.11 -7.31
N GLY A 46 23.55 -7.87 -6.32
CA GLY A 46 24.96 -7.96 -5.96
C GLY A 46 25.34 -7.10 -4.77
N LEU A 47 26.61 -7.13 -4.39
CA LEU A 47 27.16 -6.38 -3.25
C LEU A 47 27.81 -5.08 -3.72
N TYR A 48 27.66 -4.04 -2.91
CA TYR A 48 28.38 -2.77 -3.10
C TYR A 48 29.91 -3.01 -3.07
N PRO A 49 30.71 -2.38 -3.95
CA PRO A 49 30.31 -1.40 -4.96
C PRO A 49 29.92 -1.99 -6.34
N ASN A 50 29.95 -3.31 -6.51
CA ASN A 50 29.75 -3.99 -7.79
C ASN A 50 28.29 -4.39 -8.07
N GLN A 51 27.36 -3.56 -7.65
CA GLN A 51 25.93 -3.79 -7.87
C GLN A 51 25.52 -3.57 -9.34
N HIS A 52 24.69 -4.45 -9.85
CA HIS A 52 24.03 -4.30 -11.14
C HIS A 52 22.64 -3.68 -10.97
N ARG A 53 22.27 -2.79 -11.89
CA ARG A 53 20.92 -2.20 -11.94
C ARG A 53 19.99 -3.11 -12.73
N CYS A 54 18.82 -3.42 -12.16
CA CYS A 54 17.74 -4.03 -12.91
C CYS A 54 17.00 -2.95 -13.69
N HIS A 55 16.58 -3.26 -14.92
CA HIS A 55 15.70 -2.39 -15.68
C HIS A 55 14.29 -2.49 -15.12
N VAL A 56 13.72 -1.36 -14.70
CA VAL A 56 12.41 -1.26 -14.08
C VAL A 56 11.65 -0.12 -14.75
N LEU A 57 10.38 -0.37 -15.10
CA LEU A 57 9.43 0.64 -15.56
C LEU A 57 8.26 0.72 -14.59
N ASP A 58 7.78 1.95 -14.33
CA ASP A 58 6.54 2.14 -13.57
C ASP A 58 5.29 1.94 -14.45
N GLY A 59 4.11 1.86 -13.81
CA GLY A 59 2.85 1.62 -14.51
C GLY A 59 2.51 2.70 -15.54
N CYS A 60 2.84 3.97 -15.28
CA CYS A 60 2.64 5.03 -16.28
C CYS A 60 3.53 4.81 -17.51
N GLN A 61 4.80 4.44 -17.30
CA GLN A 61 5.74 4.18 -18.38
C GLN A 61 5.31 2.97 -19.24
N LEU A 62 4.85 1.88 -18.57
CA LEU A 62 4.36 0.69 -19.29
C LEU A 62 3.11 0.97 -20.12
N LEU A 63 2.23 1.84 -19.65
CA LEU A 63 1.00 2.23 -20.35
C LEU A 63 1.21 3.44 -21.27
N ASN A 64 2.43 3.93 -21.43
CA ASN A 64 2.76 5.11 -22.22
C ASN A 64 1.95 6.35 -21.82
N LEU A 65 1.75 6.55 -20.51
CA LEU A 65 1.04 7.68 -19.92
C LEU A 65 2.01 8.75 -19.44
N ALA A 66 1.62 10.01 -19.58
CA ALA A 66 2.39 11.11 -19.01
C ALA A 66 2.40 11.06 -17.46
N PRO A 67 3.52 11.44 -16.81
CA PRO A 67 3.67 11.33 -15.34
C PRO A 67 2.59 12.07 -14.51
N ASN A 68 2.05 13.17 -15.03
CA ASN A 68 0.99 13.94 -14.38
C ASN A 68 -0.39 13.27 -14.44
N MET A 69 -0.53 12.19 -15.23
CA MET A 69 -1.77 11.43 -15.36
C MET A 69 -1.88 10.28 -14.34
N LYS A 70 -0.91 10.15 -13.43
CA LYS A 70 -0.76 9.03 -12.50
C LYS A 70 -1.98 8.74 -11.62
N TYR A 71 -2.70 9.77 -11.16
CA TYR A 71 -3.93 9.63 -10.37
C TYR A 71 -5.15 9.37 -11.26
N LEU A 72 -5.36 10.25 -12.24
CA LEU A 72 -6.53 10.18 -13.12
C LEU A 72 -6.67 8.81 -13.83
N ASN A 73 -5.53 8.20 -14.15
CA ASN A 73 -5.49 6.89 -14.82
C ASN A 73 -5.30 5.71 -13.85
N SER A 74 -5.36 5.92 -12.53
CA SER A 74 -5.27 4.84 -11.55
C SER A 74 -6.62 4.11 -11.43
N THR A 75 -7.13 3.62 -12.55
CA THR A 75 -8.43 2.95 -12.69
C THR A 75 -8.28 1.42 -12.73
N ALA A 76 -9.35 0.69 -12.41
CA ALA A 76 -9.38 -0.77 -12.51
C ALA A 76 -9.01 -1.26 -13.92
N GLU A 77 -9.46 -0.55 -14.96
CA GLU A 77 -9.14 -0.88 -16.36
C GLU A 77 -7.62 -0.82 -16.60
N ASN A 78 -6.95 0.27 -16.23
CA ASN A 78 -5.51 0.43 -16.43
C ASN A 78 -4.71 -0.54 -15.55
N LEU A 79 -5.17 -0.81 -14.34
CA LEU A 79 -4.58 -1.82 -13.46
C LEU A 79 -4.69 -3.23 -14.08
N ASN A 80 -5.82 -3.55 -14.69
CA ASN A 80 -5.98 -4.81 -15.43
C ASN A 80 -5.06 -4.85 -16.66
N GLN A 81 -4.93 -3.75 -17.42
CA GLN A 81 -4.00 -3.68 -18.55
C GLN A 81 -2.57 -3.99 -18.10
N LEU A 82 -2.10 -3.42 -16.98
CA LEU A 82 -0.77 -3.73 -16.40
C LEU A 82 -0.65 -5.24 -16.10
N ALA A 83 -1.67 -5.83 -15.49
CA ALA A 83 -1.67 -7.27 -15.22
C ALA A 83 -1.57 -8.11 -16.50
N GLN A 84 -2.24 -7.70 -17.58
CA GLN A 84 -2.22 -8.41 -18.87
C GLN A 84 -0.88 -8.30 -19.61
N LEU A 85 -0.08 -7.26 -19.33
CA LEU A 85 1.28 -7.15 -19.85
C LEU A 85 2.27 -8.07 -19.12
N SER A 86 1.94 -8.48 -17.89
CA SER A 86 2.82 -9.33 -17.09
C SER A 86 2.87 -10.76 -17.62
N ARG A 87 4.06 -11.39 -17.51
CA ARG A 87 4.26 -12.81 -17.80
C ARG A 87 3.34 -13.71 -16.94
N MET A 88 3.09 -13.33 -15.69
CA MET A 88 2.27 -14.10 -14.74
C MET A 88 0.92 -13.42 -14.51
N LYS A 89 0.12 -13.25 -15.56
CA LYS A 89 -1.12 -12.47 -15.58
C LYS A 89 -2.02 -12.71 -14.35
N ALA A 90 -2.44 -13.94 -14.11
CA ALA A 90 -3.35 -14.26 -13.00
C ALA A 90 -2.76 -13.93 -11.62
N LYS A 91 -1.46 -14.19 -11.42
CA LYS A 91 -0.76 -13.80 -10.18
C LYS A 91 -0.72 -12.28 -10.04
N THR A 92 -0.33 -11.59 -11.11
CA THR A 92 -0.22 -10.12 -11.10
C THR A 92 -1.57 -9.45 -10.89
N THR A 93 -2.66 -9.95 -11.51
CA THR A 93 -4.02 -9.49 -11.23
C THR A 93 -4.38 -9.60 -9.75
N LEU A 94 -4.09 -10.75 -9.13
CA LEU A 94 -4.36 -10.95 -7.71
C LEU A 94 -3.49 -10.07 -6.81
N ASP A 95 -2.22 -9.89 -7.14
CA ASP A 95 -1.30 -9.06 -6.39
C ASP A 95 -1.69 -7.57 -6.48
N ILE A 96 -2.12 -7.09 -7.65
CA ILE A 96 -2.68 -5.73 -7.83
C ILE A 96 -3.97 -5.56 -7.01
N PHE A 97 -4.88 -6.51 -7.06
CA PHE A 97 -6.10 -6.47 -6.23
C PHE A 97 -5.76 -6.38 -4.72
N ARG A 98 -4.84 -7.22 -4.26
CA ARG A 98 -4.39 -7.21 -2.85
C ARG A 98 -3.69 -5.90 -2.48
N TRP A 99 -2.89 -5.34 -3.37
CA TRP A 99 -2.24 -4.05 -3.20
C TRP A 99 -3.27 -2.92 -3.10
N ALA A 100 -4.24 -2.84 -4.00
CA ALA A 100 -5.29 -1.82 -3.96
C ALA A 100 -6.16 -1.95 -2.70
N LEU A 101 -6.59 -3.17 -2.36
CA LEU A 101 -7.34 -3.46 -1.14
C LEU A 101 -6.56 -3.04 0.12
N PHE A 102 -5.28 -3.39 0.21
CA PHE A 102 -4.44 -3.00 1.35
C PHE A 102 -4.34 -1.49 1.48
N ASN A 103 -4.06 -0.77 0.39
CA ASN A 103 -3.97 0.69 0.38
C ASN A 103 -5.28 1.35 0.82
N ALA A 104 -6.42 0.87 0.35
CA ALA A 104 -7.72 1.35 0.80
C ALA A 104 -7.92 1.12 2.30
N LEU A 105 -7.60 -0.08 2.83
CA LEU A 105 -7.78 -0.42 4.24
C LEU A 105 -6.87 0.35 5.20
N VAL A 106 -5.69 0.81 4.75
CA VAL A 106 -4.79 1.63 5.58
C VAL A 106 -4.94 3.12 5.35
N GLY A 107 -5.85 3.54 4.46
CA GLY A 107 -6.08 4.94 4.16
C GLY A 107 -4.92 5.59 3.38
N ASN A 108 -4.38 4.90 2.37
CA ASN A 108 -3.38 5.44 1.48
C ASN A 108 -4.03 5.99 0.19
N GLY A 109 -4.26 7.30 0.11
CA GLY A 109 -4.77 7.99 -1.08
C GLY A 109 -3.70 8.34 -2.12
N ASP A 110 -2.41 8.09 -1.83
CA ASP A 110 -1.30 8.37 -2.77
C ASP A 110 -0.80 7.11 -3.50
N ALA A 111 -1.52 5.98 -3.42
CA ALA A 111 -1.18 4.76 -4.11
C ALA A 111 -1.62 4.82 -5.58
N HIS A 112 -0.80 5.35 -6.46
CA HIS A 112 -1.09 5.58 -7.88
C HIS A 112 -0.28 4.67 -8.82
N LEU A 113 -0.50 4.77 -10.15
CA LEU A 113 0.17 3.93 -11.16
C LEU A 113 1.70 3.94 -11.09
N LYS A 114 2.34 5.01 -10.63
CA LYS A 114 3.80 5.08 -10.48
C LYS A 114 4.33 4.33 -9.26
N ASN A 115 3.46 3.94 -8.31
CA ASN A 115 3.82 3.08 -7.17
C ASN A 115 3.74 1.57 -7.53
N LEU A 116 3.32 1.24 -8.74
CA LEU A 116 3.45 -0.09 -9.32
C LEU A 116 4.60 -0.10 -10.31
N SER A 117 5.56 -0.98 -10.10
CA SER A 117 6.73 -1.12 -10.96
C SER A 117 6.91 -2.56 -11.43
N PHE A 118 7.64 -2.71 -12.53
CA PHE A 118 7.83 -3.99 -13.18
C PHE A 118 9.28 -4.12 -13.67
N PHE A 119 9.90 -5.25 -13.38
CA PHE A 119 11.16 -5.65 -13.98
C PHE A 119 10.93 -5.95 -15.45
N ILE A 120 11.84 -5.43 -16.27
CA ILE A 120 11.89 -5.71 -17.71
C ILE A 120 13.14 -6.52 -17.97
N LYS A 121 12.96 -7.77 -18.36
CA LYS A 121 14.09 -8.66 -18.70
C LYS A 121 13.77 -9.41 -19.99
N ASP A 122 14.55 -9.17 -21.02
CA ASP A 122 14.30 -9.65 -22.38
C ASP A 122 12.92 -9.18 -22.86
N SER A 123 11.95 -10.10 -23.05
CA SER A 123 10.56 -9.78 -23.37
C SER A 123 9.61 -9.95 -22.16
N ASP A 124 10.13 -10.33 -21.00
CA ASP A 124 9.32 -10.57 -19.80
C ASP A 124 9.07 -9.29 -19.02
N VAL A 125 7.81 -9.10 -18.61
CA VAL A 125 7.37 -8.07 -17.67
C VAL A 125 6.95 -8.77 -16.38
N VAL A 126 7.63 -8.47 -15.26
CA VAL A 126 7.40 -9.11 -13.97
C VAL A 126 7.23 -8.04 -12.91
N MET A 127 6.13 -8.11 -12.15
CA MET A 127 5.86 -7.15 -11.07
C MET A 127 6.97 -7.15 -10.02
N THR A 128 7.39 -5.96 -9.59
CA THR A 128 8.36 -5.79 -8.50
C THR A 128 7.69 -5.95 -7.15
N PRO A 129 8.45 -6.08 -6.05
CA PRO A 129 7.90 -5.84 -4.72
C PRO A 129 7.23 -4.47 -4.63
N HIS A 130 6.18 -4.36 -3.81
CA HIS A 130 5.48 -3.10 -3.56
C HIS A 130 6.30 -2.20 -2.64
N TYR A 131 6.19 -0.90 -2.81
CA TYR A 131 6.92 0.12 -2.05
C TYR A 131 6.03 1.35 -1.88
N ASP A 132 6.50 2.34 -1.10
CA ASP A 132 5.81 3.61 -0.91
C ASP A 132 4.38 3.42 -0.34
N LEU A 133 4.28 2.56 0.67
CA LEU A 133 3.03 2.27 1.36
C LEU A 133 3.00 3.04 2.68
N LEU A 134 2.05 3.94 2.81
CA LEU A 134 1.84 4.76 4.01
C LEU A 134 0.35 5.05 4.20
N SER A 135 -0.05 5.62 5.34
CA SER A 135 -1.41 6.11 5.55
C SER A 135 -1.43 7.61 5.33
N THR A 136 -2.05 8.08 4.25
CA THR A 136 -2.18 9.52 3.98
C THR A 136 -3.39 10.13 4.67
N ALA A 137 -4.42 9.34 4.90
CA ALA A 137 -5.64 9.77 5.60
C ALA A 137 -5.37 10.30 7.02
N ILE A 138 -4.28 9.85 7.68
CA ILE A 138 -3.91 10.33 9.00
C ILE A 138 -3.56 11.83 9.05
N TYR A 139 -3.23 12.42 7.90
CA TYR A 139 -2.90 13.85 7.80
C TYR A 139 -4.10 14.73 7.55
N GLU A 140 -5.29 14.14 7.38
CA GLU A 140 -6.55 14.90 7.34
C GLU A 140 -6.86 15.52 8.72
N LEU A 141 -7.75 16.49 8.71
CA LEU A 141 -8.23 17.07 9.96
C LEU A 141 -8.85 15.98 10.86
N PRO A 142 -8.74 16.09 12.19
CA PRO A 142 -9.45 15.21 13.09
C PRO A 142 -10.93 15.07 12.69
N HIS A 143 -11.48 13.89 12.73
CA HIS A 143 -12.84 13.51 12.29
C HIS A 143 -13.12 13.56 10.77
N LYS A 144 -12.10 13.82 9.93
CA LYS A 144 -12.23 13.82 8.46
C LYS A 144 -11.46 12.70 7.76
N HIS A 145 -10.92 11.76 8.50
CA HIS A 145 -10.17 10.64 7.92
C HIS A 145 -11.00 9.82 6.92
N MET A 146 -12.31 9.72 7.17
CA MET A 146 -13.22 8.98 6.29
C MET A 146 -13.64 9.76 5.03
N ASP A 147 -13.40 11.09 4.99
CA ASP A 147 -13.58 11.94 3.80
C ASP A 147 -12.35 11.86 2.85
N HIS A 148 -11.32 11.08 3.21
CA HIS A 148 -10.11 10.93 2.41
C HIS A 148 -10.40 10.14 1.13
N GLU A 149 -9.91 10.65 -0.01
CA GLU A 149 -10.12 10.00 -1.31
C GLU A 149 -9.37 8.66 -1.40
N LEU A 150 -10.01 7.67 -1.99
CA LEU A 150 -9.38 6.43 -2.38
C LEU A 150 -8.41 6.68 -3.54
N SER A 151 -7.25 6.06 -3.50
CA SER A 151 -6.27 6.13 -4.60
C SER A 151 -6.78 5.49 -5.90
N GLN A 152 -7.65 4.51 -5.79
CA GLN A 152 -8.45 3.95 -6.87
C GLN A 152 -9.90 3.93 -6.43
N PRO A 153 -10.84 4.46 -7.23
CA PRO A 153 -12.25 4.23 -7.00
C PRO A 153 -12.54 2.73 -6.97
N MET A 154 -13.32 2.26 -6.00
CA MET A 154 -13.73 0.85 -5.89
C MET A 154 -15.24 0.76 -6.09
N GLY A 155 -15.68 0.25 -7.23
CA GLY A 155 -17.07 0.34 -7.65
C GLY A 155 -17.53 1.79 -7.61
N LYS A 156 -18.53 2.12 -6.78
CA LYS A 156 -19.04 3.49 -6.63
C LYS A 156 -18.34 4.30 -5.54
N ALA A 157 -17.54 3.67 -4.68
CA ALA A 157 -16.84 4.35 -3.60
C ALA A 157 -15.67 5.18 -4.13
N GLN A 158 -15.61 6.45 -3.76
CA GLN A 158 -14.52 7.39 -4.02
C GLN A 158 -13.79 7.79 -2.74
N PHE A 159 -14.44 7.68 -1.60
CA PHE A 159 -13.90 8.04 -0.29
C PHE A 159 -13.88 6.84 0.65
N LEU A 160 -12.98 6.87 1.64
CA LEU A 160 -12.84 5.79 2.64
C LEU A 160 -14.16 5.46 3.34
N GLY A 161 -14.94 6.48 3.70
CA GLY A 161 -16.24 6.32 4.37
C GLY A 161 -17.31 5.63 3.54
N GLU A 162 -17.14 5.59 2.23
CA GLU A 162 -18.07 4.93 1.30
C GLU A 162 -17.70 3.48 1.02
N LEU A 163 -16.51 3.04 1.47
CA LEU A 163 -16.01 1.71 1.17
C LEU A 163 -16.87 0.65 1.86
N SER A 164 -17.34 -0.32 1.07
CA SER A 164 -18.14 -1.47 1.52
C SER A 164 -17.66 -2.75 0.86
N GLU A 165 -18.05 -3.92 1.40
CA GLU A 165 -17.75 -5.20 0.75
C GLU A 165 -18.26 -5.22 -0.69
N ALA A 166 -19.47 -4.70 -0.96
CA ALA A 166 -20.05 -4.65 -2.29
C ALA A 166 -19.18 -3.85 -3.27
N ASN A 167 -18.70 -2.66 -2.87
CA ASN A 167 -17.81 -1.84 -3.71
C ASN A 167 -16.48 -2.55 -4.03
N ILE A 168 -15.91 -3.26 -3.04
CA ILE A 168 -14.68 -4.04 -3.24
C ILE A 168 -14.94 -5.21 -4.20
N MET A 169 -16.12 -5.84 -4.13
CA MET A 169 -16.47 -6.93 -5.04
C MET A 169 -16.71 -6.43 -6.48
N GLU A 170 -17.31 -5.24 -6.67
CA GLU A 170 -17.42 -4.57 -7.97
C GLU A 170 -16.02 -4.30 -8.56
N PHE A 171 -15.12 -3.74 -7.77
CA PHE A 171 -13.72 -3.50 -8.18
C PHE A 171 -12.98 -4.80 -8.53
N ALA A 172 -13.22 -5.88 -7.78
CA ALA A 172 -12.65 -7.19 -8.08
C ALA A 172 -13.14 -7.74 -9.44
N GLU A 173 -14.42 -7.55 -9.74
CA GLU A 173 -15.01 -7.92 -11.03
C GLU A 173 -14.37 -7.12 -12.18
N GLU A 174 -14.23 -5.81 -12.04
CA GLU A 174 -13.54 -4.94 -13.01
C GLU A 174 -12.08 -5.38 -13.27
N LEU A 175 -11.40 -5.88 -12.24
CA LEU A 175 -10.05 -6.47 -12.35
C LEU A 175 -10.04 -7.92 -12.85
N HIS A 176 -11.20 -8.51 -13.13
CA HIS A 176 -11.35 -9.93 -13.49
C HIS A 176 -10.84 -10.90 -12.40
N VAL A 177 -10.96 -10.53 -11.12
CA VAL A 177 -10.70 -11.44 -9.99
C VAL A 177 -11.97 -12.21 -9.68
N PRO A 178 -11.94 -13.57 -9.64
CA PRO A 178 -13.14 -14.37 -9.31
C PRO A 178 -13.72 -13.97 -7.94
N ALA A 179 -15.03 -13.78 -7.86
CA ALA A 179 -15.73 -13.29 -6.67
C ALA A 179 -15.42 -14.12 -5.40
N SER A 180 -15.39 -15.45 -5.52
CA SER A 180 -15.04 -16.33 -4.41
C SER A 180 -13.61 -16.09 -3.89
N LEU A 181 -12.66 -15.82 -4.78
CA LEU A 181 -11.28 -15.53 -4.44
C LEU A 181 -11.18 -14.13 -3.81
N ALA A 182 -11.84 -13.12 -4.38
CA ALA A 182 -11.89 -11.77 -3.84
C ALA A 182 -12.43 -11.77 -2.39
N ALA A 183 -13.57 -12.42 -2.14
CA ALA A 183 -14.14 -12.53 -0.80
C ALA A 183 -13.20 -13.21 0.21
N VAL A 184 -12.45 -14.22 -0.22
CA VAL A 184 -11.41 -14.85 0.62
C VAL A 184 -10.27 -13.88 0.92
N GLN A 185 -9.83 -13.08 -0.08
CA GLN A 185 -8.76 -12.10 0.15
C GLN A 185 -9.21 -10.98 1.08
N VAL A 186 -10.42 -10.47 0.94
CA VAL A 186 -10.98 -9.42 1.83
C VAL A 186 -10.95 -9.91 3.28
N ARG A 187 -11.55 -11.07 3.57
CA ARG A 187 -11.58 -11.63 4.94
C ARG A 187 -10.18 -11.93 5.50
N LYS A 188 -9.27 -12.45 4.68
CA LYS A 188 -7.88 -12.70 5.10
C LYS A 188 -7.13 -11.41 5.40
N MET A 189 -7.27 -10.41 4.52
CA MET A 189 -6.56 -9.14 4.63
C MET A 189 -7.03 -8.35 5.86
N THR A 190 -8.33 -8.19 6.05
CA THR A 190 -8.89 -7.48 7.21
C THR A 190 -8.46 -8.09 8.54
N LYS A 191 -8.58 -9.42 8.66
CA LYS A 191 -8.13 -10.15 9.85
C LYS A 191 -6.63 -10.00 10.09
N ALA A 192 -5.82 -10.13 9.03
CA ALA A 192 -4.37 -10.02 9.15
C ALA A 192 -3.93 -8.60 9.53
N ILE A 193 -4.57 -7.56 8.97
CA ILE A 193 -4.28 -6.17 9.30
C ILE A 193 -4.58 -5.90 10.77
N GLU A 194 -5.77 -6.25 11.29
CA GLU A 194 -6.13 -6.00 12.70
C GLU A 194 -5.16 -6.68 13.67
N GLN A 195 -4.84 -7.95 13.43
CA GLN A 195 -3.94 -8.72 14.30
C GLN A 195 -2.51 -8.17 14.28
N ASN A 196 -1.99 -7.87 13.10
CA ASN A 196 -0.60 -7.45 12.94
C ASN A 196 -0.39 -5.97 13.27
N ALA A 197 -1.36 -5.10 13.04
CA ALA A 197 -1.29 -3.70 13.46
C ALA A 197 -1.16 -3.60 14.99
N SER A 198 -2.01 -4.33 15.74
CA SER A 198 -1.91 -4.38 17.21
C SER A 198 -0.54 -4.89 17.69
N ARG A 199 0.03 -5.89 17.01
CA ARG A 199 1.37 -6.39 17.31
C ARG A 199 2.46 -5.35 17.05
N LEU A 200 2.39 -4.63 15.92
CA LEU A 200 3.36 -3.59 15.56
C LEU A 200 3.28 -2.39 16.51
N ILE A 201 2.09 -1.99 16.94
CA ILE A 201 1.90 -0.93 17.95
C ILE A 201 2.61 -1.32 19.24
N ASN A 202 2.49 -2.57 19.69
CA ASN A 202 3.18 -3.03 20.88
C ASN A 202 4.72 -3.04 20.69
N ILE A 203 5.23 -3.30 19.49
CA ILE A 203 6.66 -3.16 19.19
C ILE A 203 7.10 -1.71 19.37
N VAL A 204 6.41 -0.76 18.72
CA VAL A 204 6.72 0.69 18.82
C VAL A 204 6.67 1.17 20.28
N LYS A 205 5.67 0.75 21.02
CA LYS A 205 5.53 1.10 22.46
C LYS A 205 6.72 0.64 23.31
N ASN A 206 7.31 -0.51 22.98
CA ASN A 206 8.42 -1.11 23.74
C ASN A 206 9.80 -0.76 23.18
N GLU A 207 9.92 0.08 22.16
CA GLU A 207 11.20 0.59 21.67
C GLU A 207 11.91 1.44 22.73
N GLU A 208 13.21 1.62 22.58
CA GLU A 208 13.99 2.52 23.40
C GLU A 208 13.49 3.96 23.33
N GLN A 209 13.70 4.72 24.40
CA GLN A 209 13.25 6.10 24.49
C GLN A 209 14.05 7.01 23.55
N HIS A 210 13.36 7.81 22.74
CA HIS A 210 13.93 8.85 21.88
C HIS A 210 12.98 10.07 21.82
N SER A 211 13.45 11.19 21.29
CA SER A 211 12.72 12.48 21.34
C SER A 211 11.36 12.47 20.65
N GLY A 212 11.20 11.69 19.58
CA GLY A 212 9.96 11.60 18.79
C GLY A 212 8.99 10.52 19.24
N LYS A 213 9.38 9.62 20.15
CA LYS A 213 8.65 8.37 20.47
C LYS A 213 7.18 8.57 20.79
N ALA A 214 6.84 9.50 21.67
CA ALA A 214 5.44 9.72 22.07
C ALA A 214 4.55 10.17 20.90
N GLY A 215 5.09 10.97 19.97
CA GLY A 215 4.40 11.39 18.76
C GLY A 215 4.22 10.22 17.77
N GLU A 216 5.24 9.40 17.61
CA GLU A 216 5.21 8.22 16.76
C GLU A 216 4.23 7.16 17.28
N GLU A 217 4.23 6.89 18.60
CA GLU A 217 3.25 6.01 19.25
C GLU A 217 1.81 6.51 19.03
N ARG A 218 1.59 7.82 19.17
CA ARG A 218 0.28 8.43 18.92
C ARG A 218 -0.13 8.19 17.47
N MET A 219 0.74 8.51 16.52
CA MET A 219 0.45 8.34 15.09
C MET A 219 0.06 6.90 14.74
N VAL A 220 0.83 5.89 15.13
CA VAL A 220 0.49 4.50 14.78
C VAL A 220 -0.81 4.03 15.42
N ASN A 221 -1.14 4.54 16.61
CA ASN A 221 -2.45 4.31 17.23
C ASN A 221 -3.59 5.00 16.44
N GLU A 222 -3.39 6.24 16.00
CA GLU A 222 -4.36 6.99 15.19
C GLU A 222 -4.60 6.30 13.83
N ILE A 223 -3.54 5.87 13.13
CA ILE A 223 -3.65 5.06 11.89
C ILE A 223 -4.52 3.82 12.16
N PHE A 224 -4.25 3.10 13.24
CA PHE A 224 -4.99 1.88 13.55
C PHE A 224 -6.45 2.14 13.92
N HIS A 225 -6.72 3.10 14.80
CA HIS A 225 -8.07 3.32 15.31
C HIS A 225 -8.93 4.14 14.35
N ASN A 226 -8.40 5.22 13.78
CA ASN A 226 -9.17 6.20 13.02
C ASN A 226 -9.20 5.91 11.50
N CYS A 227 -8.21 5.17 10.97
CA CYS A 227 -8.22 4.79 9.58
C CYS A 227 -8.60 3.30 9.43
N ILE A 228 -7.77 2.40 9.93
CA ILE A 228 -7.92 0.95 9.69
C ILE A 228 -9.22 0.40 10.29
N LYS A 229 -9.44 0.60 11.60
CA LYS A 229 -10.62 0.01 12.27
C LYS A 229 -11.94 0.59 11.77
N GLU A 230 -12.00 1.89 11.53
CA GLU A 230 -13.20 2.53 11.00
C GLU A 230 -13.50 2.03 9.59
N THR A 231 -12.48 1.96 8.72
CA THR A 231 -12.65 1.41 7.37
C THR A 231 -13.12 -0.04 7.40
N ILE A 232 -12.51 -0.90 8.23
CA ILE A 232 -12.93 -2.31 8.36
C ILE A 232 -14.35 -2.43 8.91
N ALA A 233 -14.74 -1.60 9.88
CA ALA A 233 -16.08 -1.61 10.44
C ALA A 233 -17.16 -1.27 9.39
N ASN A 234 -16.84 -0.41 8.42
CA ASN A 234 -17.74 -0.06 7.33
C ASN A 234 -17.99 -1.22 6.36
N LEU A 235 -17.07 -2.17 6.27
CA LEU A 235 -17.23 -3.33 5.36
C LEU A 235 -18.38 -4.25 5.77
N LYS A 236 -18.78 -4.27 7.05
CA LYS A 236 -19.88 -5.12 7.59
C LYS A 236 -19.71 -6.61 7.26
N LEU A 237 -18.47 -7.11 7.35
CA LEU A 237 -18.06 -8.49 7.07
C LEU A 237 -18.66 -9.53 8.03
#